data_91d74c7769745b91a015867615390cd6
#
_entry.id   91d74c7769745b91a015867615390cd6
#
_cell.length_a   1.000
_cell.length_b   1.000
_cell.length_c   1.000
_cell.angle_alpha   90.00
_cell.angle_beta   90.00
_cell.angle_gamma   90.00
#
_symmetry.space_group_name_H-M   'P 1'
#
loop_
_entity.id
_entity.type
_entity.pdbx_description
1 polymer ?
#
loop_
_entity_poly.entity_id
_entity_poly.type
_entity_poly.pdbx_seq_one_letter_code
_entity_poly.pdbx_strand_id
1 'polypeptide(L)'
;MMNDKLEQLQKYLEKMEQFNHVNTLLYWDMRTNTPKEGFAGHSDALTYFSTEQFSMSTSDELKTLLDTLAEPEEFEKLDDKWKFVVNKMKTDMDRNRRIPKEFYESFVKAQSESENAWEEAKEKADFSIFAPHLQKMIDMTAEMTGYTDPEKEVYDALLDQYEKGMDSATMDSLFEDLKAELIPLVQKVLAAKQPDDSKFHVSFDKNAQKEVEK
;
A
#
# COMPACT_ATOMS: atom_id res chain seq x y z
N MET A 1 14.80 13.97 31.36
CA MET A 1 15.50 12.75 30.93
C MET A 1 14.58 12.06 29.95
N MET A 2 15.07 11.69 28.78
CA MET A 2 14.28 10.91 27.81
C MET A 2 13.93 9.57 28.44
N ASN A 3 12.71 9.11 28.29
CA ASN A 3 12.26 7.81 28.81
C ASN A 3 13.07 6.71 28.12
N ASP A 4 13.73 5.83 28.88
CA ASP A 4 14.57 4.74 28.38
C ASP A 4 13.80 3.83 27.37
N LYS A 5 12.51 3.62 27.61
CA LYS A 5 11.64 2.86 26.70
C LYS A 5 11.36 3.58 25.39
N LEU A 6 11.25 4.91 25.41
CA LEU A 6 11.10 5.71 24.21
C LEU A 6 12.37 5.66 23.37
N GLU A 7 13.55 5.71 23.98
CA GLU A 7 14.83 5.56 23.27
C GLU A 7 14.97 4.16 22.64
N GLN A 8 14.54 3.11 23.34
CA GLN A 8 14.50 1.76 22.79
C GLN A 8 13.56 1.68 21.59
N LEU A 9 12.37 2.26 21.66
CA LEU A 9 11.43 2.32 20.53
C LEU A 9 12.04 3.07 19.35
N GLN A 10 12.68 4.22 19.57
CA GLN A 10 13.34 4.97 18.51
C GLN A 10 14.39 4.14 17.78
N LYS A 11 15.27 3.45 18.51
CA LYS A 11 16.28 2.55 17.91
C LYS A 11 15.64 1.39 17.15
N TYR A 12 14.54 0.88 17.64
CA TYR A 12 13.79 -0.16 16.93
C TYR A 12 13.22 0.34 15.60
N LEU A 13 12.63 1.54 15.62
CA LEU A 13 12.09 2.18 14.41
C LEU A 13 13.21 2.53 13.40
N GLU A 14 14.37 3.01 13.86
CA GLU A 14 15.52 3.24 13.00
C GLU A 14 15.97 1.95 12.28
N LYS A 15 15.95 0.82 12.98
CA LYS A 15 16.26 -0.47 12.36
C LYS A 15 15.19 -0.88 11.34
N MET A 16 13.91 -0.70 11.64
CA MET A 16 12.82 -0.97 10.68
C MET A 16 12.95 -0.09 9.42
N GLU A 17 13.35 1.18 9.58
CA GLU A 17 13.56 2.10 8.47
C GLU A 17 14.70 1.65 7.55
N GLN A 18 15.74 1.00 8.08
CA GLN A 18 16.81 0.42 7.25
C GLN A 18 16.26 -0.70 6.35
N PHE A 19 15.35 -1.55 6.86
CA PHE A 19 14.67 -2.55 6.02
C PHE A 19 13.78 -1.91 4.97
N ASN A 20 13.04 -0.87 5.34
CA ASN A 20 12.22 -0.09 4.41
C ASN A 20 13.07 0.50 3.27
N HIS A 21 14.24 1.06 3.62
CA HIS A 21 15.16 1.60 2.63
C HIS A 21 15.67 0.52 1.66
N VAL A 22 16.05 -0.66 2.16
CA VAL A 22 16.46 -1.78 1.31
C VAL A 22 15.33 -2.24 0.40
N ASN A 23 14.12 -2.40 0.93
CA ASN A 23 12.94 -2.78 0.14
C ASN A 23 12.65 -1.75 -0.96
N THR A 24 12.74 -0.45 -0.65
CA THR A 24 12.54 0.62 -1.62
C THR A 24 13.58 0.56 -2.75
N LEU A 25 14.85 0.33 -2.42
CA LEU A 25 15.92 0.21 -3.43
C LEU A 25 15.73 -1.03 -4.31
N LEU A 26 15.40 -2.18 -3.72
CA LEU A 26 15.14 -3.42 -4.45
C LEU A 26 13.94 -3.25 -5.39
N TYR A 27 12.85 -2.66 -4.90
CA TYR A 27 11.66 -2.39 -5.71
C TYR A 27 11.97 -1.42 -6.85
N TRP A 28 12.66 -0.31 -6.56
CA TRP A 28 13.07 0.66 -7.56
C TRP A 28 13.92 0.02 -8.67
N ASP A 29 14.94 -0.74 -8.28
CA ASP A 29 15.83 -1.41 -9.26
C ASP A 29 15.06 -2.44 -10.10
N MET A 30 14.17 -3.20 -9.47
CA MET A 30 13.31 -4.17 -10.15
C MET A 30 12.41 -3.50 -11.20
N ARG A 31 11.96 -2.27 -10.95
CA ARG A 31 11.06 -1.53 -11.87
C ARG A 31 11.79 -0.74 -12.96
N THR A 32 13.08 -0.45 -12.80
CA THR A 32 13.80 0.48 -13.67
C THR A 32 14.99 -0.14 -14.41
N ASN A 33 15.72 -1.06 -13.80
CA ASN A 33 16.99 -1.53 -14.31
C ASN A 33 17.09 -3.06 -14.46
N THR A 34 16.34 -3.84 -13.69
CA THR A 34 16.48 -5.30 -13.66
C THR A 34 16.04 -5.91 -14.99
N PRO A 35 16.91 -6.67 -15.70
CA PRO A 35 16.52 -7.41 -16.87
C PRO A 35 15.54 -8.55 -16.53
N LYS A 36 14.77 -9.03 -17.51
CA LYS A 36 13.73 -10.06 -17.29
C LYS A 36 14.30 -11.32 -16.62
N GLU A 37 15.52 -11.71 -16.95
CA GLU A 37 16.20 -12.87 -16.36
C GLU A 37 16.60 -12.68 -14.88
N GLY A 38 16.77 -11.42 -14.45
CA GLY A 38 17.09 -11.07 -13.06
C GLY A 38 15.87 -10.92 -12.13
N PHE A 39 14.67 -10.82 -12.70
CA PHE A 39 13.44 -10.52 -11.97
C PHE A 39 13.17 -11.50 -10.81
N ALA A 40 13.31 -12.80 -11.04
CA ALA A 40 13.04 -13.82 -10.03
C ALA A 40 13.93 -13.62 -8.78
N GLY A 41 15.23 -13.36 -8.96
CA GLY A 41 16.16 -13.11 -7.85
C GLY A 41 15.80 -11.84 -7.06
N HIS A 42 15.39 -10.76 -7.73
CA HIS A 42 14.94 -9.54 -7.07
C HIS A 42 13.63 -9.75 -6.30
N SER A 43 12.68 -10.48 -6.90
CA SER A 43 11.40 -10.84 -6.26
C SER A 43 11.62 -11.67 -4.99
N ASP A 44 12.51 -12.65 -5.03
CA ASP A 44 12.86 -13.48 -3.87
C ASP A 44 13.53 -12.63 -2.77
N ALA A 45 14.45 -11.73 -3.13
CA ALA A 45 15.09 -10.81 -2.18
C ALA A 45 14.08 -9.84 -1.55
N LEU A 46 13.20 -9.22 -2.36
CA LEU A 46 12.15 -8.33 -1.88
C LEU A 46 11.20 -9.06 -0.93
N THR A 47 10.80 -10.28 -1.28
CA THR A 47 9.96 -11.14 -0.42
C THR A 47 10.63 -11.39 0.92
N TYR A 48 11.92 -11.76 0.92
CA TYR A 48 12.67 -12.01 2.15
C TYR A 48 12.74 -10.78 3.05
N PHE A 49 13.18 -9.62 2.54
CA PHE A 49 13.33 -8.41 3.34
C PHE A 49 11.98 -7.85 3.80
N SER A 50 10.93 -7.94 2.99
CA SER A 50 9.57 -7.55 3.38
C SER A 50 9.01 -8.45 4.49
N THR A 51 9.25 -9.77 4.41
CA THR A 51 8.83 -10.72 5.44
C THR A 51 9.58 -10.52 6.75
N GLU A 52 10.88 -10.20 6.71
CA GLU A 52 11.65 -9.86 7.91
C GLU A 52 11.16 -8.54 8.53
N GLN A 53 10.90 -7.52 7.73
CA GLN A 53 10.30 -6.25 8.20
C GLN A 53 8.92 -6.47 8.83
N PHE A 54 8.08 -7.29 8.21
CA PHE A 54 6.79 -7.68 8.77
C PHE A 54 6.96 -8.42 10.11
N SER A 55 7.89 -9.36 10.21
CA SER A 55 8.21 -10.08 11.45
C SER A 55 8.66 -9.13 12.57
N MET A 56 9.43 -8.09 12.24
CA MET A 56 9.80 -7.03 13.19
C MET A 56 8.56 -6.24 13.62
N SER A 57 7.70 -5.81 12.69
CA SER A 57 6.51 -5.02 12.98
C SER A 57 5.47 -5.75 13.83
N THR A 58 5.54 -7.08 13.90
CA THR A 58 4.62 -7.94 14.66
C THR A 58 5.30 -8.67 15.83
N SER A 59 6.56 -8.32 16.15
CA SER A 59 7.37 -9.00 17.17
C SER A 59 6.85 -8.78 18.60
N ASP A 60 7.15 -9.72 19.50
CA ASP A 60 6.87 -9.58 20.92
C ASP A 60 7.73 -8.48 21.58
N GLU A 61 8.94 -8.24 21.06
CA GLU A 61 9.81 -7.15 21.50
C GLU A 61 9.13 -5.79 21.29
N LEU A 62 8.69 -5.51 20.06
CA LEU A 62 8.00 -4.26 19.73
C LEU A 62 6.68 -4.15 20.51
N LYS A 63 5.92 -5.24 20.62
CA LYS A 63 4.69 -5.29 21.39
C LYS A 63 4.93 -4.87 22.85
N THR A 64 5.95 -5.43 23.49
CA THR A 64 6.29 -5.12 24.88
C THR A 64 6.67 -3.65 25.06
N LEU A 65 7.42 -3.07 24.12
CA LEU A 65 7.77 -1.65 24.15
C LEU A 65 6.52 -0.77 24.03
N LEU A 66 5.63 -1.07 23.08
CA LEU A 66 4.40 -0.30 22.86
C LEU A 66 3.42 -0.44 24.04
N ASP A 67 3.26 -1.64 24.58
CA ASP A 67 2.40 -1.86 25.74
C ASP A 67 2.91 -1.08 26.96
N THR A 68 4.22 -1.10 27.20
CA THR A 68 4.83 -0.33 28.30
C THR A 68 4.64 1.18 28.13
N LEU A 69 4.85 1.71 26.91
CA LEU A 69 4.67 3.14 26.62
C LEU A 69 3.20 3.56 26.58
N ALA A 70 2.26 2.63 26.42
CA ALA A 70 0.82 2.87 26.49
C ALA A 70 0.25 2.83 27.91
N GLU A 71 1.03 2.38 28.92
CA GLU A 71 0.61 2.45 30.33
C GLU A 71 0.38 3.92 30.71
N PRO A 72 -0.70 4.24 31.46
CA PRO A 72 -1.09 5.64 31.74
C PRO A 72 0.05 6.51 32.27
N GLU A 73 0.87 5.97 33.19
CA GLU A 73 1.98 6.70 33.82
C GLU A 73 3.10 7.04 32.84
N GLU A 74 3.38 6.16 31.86
CA GLU A 74 4.41 6.39 30.85
C GLU A 74 3.86 7.21 29.67
N PHE A 75 2.61 6.96 29.28
CA PHE A 75 1.94 7.64 28.17
C PHE A 75 1.80 9.14 28.42
N GLU A 76 1.43 9.55 29.65
CA GLU A 76 1.31 10.98 30.00
C GLU A 76 2.64 11.75 29.98
N LYS A 77 3.77 11.06 30.04
CA LYS A 77 5.11 11.67 29.91
C LYS A 77 5.52 11.93 28.46
N LEU A 78 4.80 11.34 27.49
CA LEU A 78 5.07 11.51 26.06
C LEU A 78 4.52 12.85 25.59
N ASP A 79 5.20 13.47 24.62
CA ASP A 79 4.64 14.57 23.87
C ASP A 79 3.54 14.09 22.90
N ASP A 80 2.78 15.02 22.33
CA ASP A 80 1.64 14.70 21.45
C ASP A 80 2.04 13.88 20.23
N LYS A 81 3.24 14.10 19.68
CA LYS A 81 3.76 13.33 18.56
C LYS A 81 3.94 11.86 18.95
N TRP A 82 4.58 11.61 20.09
CA TRP A 82 4.85 10.23 20.52
C TRP A 82 3.59 9.53 21.04
N LYS A 83 2.65 10.26 21.66
CA LYS A 83 1.31 9.73 21.97
C LYS A 83 0.61 9.23 20.71
N PHE A 84 0.65 10.02 19.63
CA PHE A 84 0.08 9.62 18.35
C PHE A 84 0.79 8.40 17.77
N VAL A 85 2.14 8.39 17.74
CA VAL A 85 2.94 7.29 17.19
C VAL A 85 2.68 5.99 17.93
N VAL A 86 2.71 6.00 19.27
CA VAL A 86 2.47 4.81 20.10
C VAL A 86 1.07 4.25 19.86
N ASN A 87 0.03 5.10 19.87
CA ASN A 87 -1.35 4.67 19.64
C ASN A 87 -1.53 4.09 18.23
N LYS A 88 -0.99 4.76 17.21
CA LYS A 88 -1.08 4.27 15.83
C LYS A 88 -0.37 2.94 15.65
N MET A 89 0.87 2.83 16.12
CA MET A 89 1.64 1.59 16.01
C MET A 89 1.01 0.43 16.74
N LYS A 90 0.42 0.68 17.94
CA LYS A 90 -0.30 -0.34 18.67
C LYS A 90 -1.51 -0.85 17.90
N THR A 91 -2.29 0.07 17.34
CA THR A 91 -3.44 -0.28 16.49
C THR A 91 -3.03 -1.10 15.27
N ASP A 92 -1.99 -0.65 14.55
CA ASP A 92 -1.48 -1.34 13.37
C ASP A 92 -0.91 -2.72 13.73
N MET A 93 -0.18 -2.82 14.84
CA MET A 93 0.36 -4.09 15.35
C MET A 93 -0.74 -5.09 15.69
N ASP A 94 -1.76 -4.68 16.46
CA ASP A 94 -2.85 -5.55 16.87
C ASP A 94 -3.61 -6.12 15.65
N ARG A 95 -3.67 -5.34 14.58
CA ARG A 95 -4.24 -5.73 13.29
C ARG A 95 -3.31 -6.70 12.55
N ASN A 96 -2.05 -6.33 12.38
CA ASN A 96 -1.07 -7.09 11.58
C ASN A 96 -0.67 -8.41 12.23
N ARG A 97 -0.64 -8.50 13.55
CA ARG A 97 -0.33 -9.77 14.27
C ARG A 97 -1.34 -10.90 14.02
N ARG A 98 -2.51 -10.59 13.48
CA ARG A 98 -3.50 -11.59 13.08
C ARG A 98 -3.17 -12.26 11.75
N ILE A 99 -2.30 -11.64 10.95
CA ILE A 99 -1.88 -12.16 9.65
C ILE A 99 -0.80 -13.23 9.85
N PRO A 100 -1.00 -14.49 9.41
CA PRO A 100 0.05 -15.50 9.46
C PRO A 100 1.27 -15.09 8.63
N LYS A 101 2.48 -15.32 9.16
CA LYS A 101 3.74 -14.96 8.47
C LYS A 101 3.84 -15.60 7.10
N GLU A 102 3.51 -16.88 6.99
CA GLU A 102 3.55 -17.66 5.75
C GLU A 102 2.56 -17.13 4.71
N PHE A 103 1.41 -16.63 5.18
CA PHE A 103 0.44 -15.97 4.30
C PHE A 103 1.02 -14.64 3.78
N TYR A 104 1.60 -13.81 4.66
CA TYR A 104 2.20 -12.54 4.27
C TYR A 104 3.33 -12.72 3.23
N GLU A 105 4.22 -13.70 3.46
CA GLU A 105 5.29 -14.06 2.51
C GLU A 105 4.71 -14.44 1.14
N SER A 106 3.68 -15.30 1.13
CA SER A 106 2.99 -15.72 -0.09
C SER A 106 2.31 -14.56 -0.81
N PHE A 107 1.76 -13.60 -0.05
CA PHE A 107 1.10 -12.41 -0.58
C PHE A 107 2.10 -11.48 -1.26
N VAL A 108 3.23 -11.16 -0.62
CA VAL A 108 4.29 -10.30 -1.20
C VAL A 108 4.84 -10.93 -2.49
N LYS A 109 5.07 -12.24 -2.49
CA LYS A 109 5.53 -12.96 -3.68
C LYS A 109 4.49 -12.90 -4.80
N ALA A 110 3.21 -13.17 -4.49
CA ALA A 110 2.13 -13.10 -5.46
C ALA A 110 1.96 -11.69 -6.05
N GLN A 111 2.11 -10.65 -5.23
CA GLN A 111 2.07 -9.26 -5.70
C GLN A 111 3.17 -8.97 -6.72
N SER A 112 4.42 -9.32 -6.40
CA SER A 112 5.55 -9.14 -7.31
C SER A 112 5.39 -9.90 -8.64
N GLU A 113 4.94 -11.16 -8.58
CA GLU A 113 4.64 -11.98 -9.77
C GLU A 113 3.50 -11.37 -10.60
N SER A 114 2.47 -10.83 -9.93
CA SER A 114 1.31 -10.22 -10.57
C SER A 114 1.67 -8.93 -11.31
N GLU A 115 2.52 -8.08 -10.73
CA GLU A 115 3.01 -6.87 -11.37
C GLU A 115 3.79 -7.19 -12.67
N ASN A 116 4.66 -8.22 -12.63
CA ASN A 116 5.40 -8.65 -13.80
C ASN A 116 4.47 -9.21 -14.90
N ALA A 117 3.50 -10.04 -14.52
CA ALA A 117 2.51 -10.57 -15.46
C ALA A 117 1.63 -9.46 -16.07
N TRP A 118 1.32 -8.41 -15.30
CA TRP A 118 0.60 -7.25 -15.80
C TRP A 118 1.40 -6.49 -16.86
N GLU A 119 2.70 -6.27 -16.67
CA GLU A 119 3.55 -5.62 -17.64
C GLU A 119 3.64 -6.42 -18.94
N GLU A 120 3.84 -7.73 -18.83
CA GLU A 120 3.87 -8.63 -19.98
C GLU A 120 2.55 -8.63 -20.75
N ALA A 121 1.41 -8.72 -20.03
CA ALA A 121 0.08 -8.65 -20.62
C ALA A 121 -0.16 -7.34 -21.36
N LYS A 122 0.28 -6.21 -20.77
CA LYS A 122 0.17 -4.88 -21.39
C LYS A 122 1.05 -4.75 -22.63
N GLU A 123 2.29 -5.24 -22.59
CA GLU A 123 3.21 -5.23 -23.76
C GLU A 123 2.64 -6.04 -24.93
N LYS A 124 2.03 -7.20 -24.64
CA LYS A 124 1.44 -8.10 -25.64
C LYS A 124 -0.01 -7.78 -25.99
N ALA A 125 -0.64 -6.81 -25.30
CA ALA A 125 -2.08 -6.54 -25.40
C ALA A 125 -2.95 -7.80 -25.19
N ASP A 126 -2.54 -8.69 -24.26
CA ASP A 126 -3.19 -9.96 -23.97
C ASP A 126 -3.53 -10.06 -22.46
N PHE A 127 -4.77 -9.76 -22.12
CA PHE A 127 -5.27 -9.82 -20.74
C PHE A 127 -5.24 -11.24 -20.15
N SER A 128 -5.27 -12.29 -20.96
CA SER A 128 -5.29 -13.67 -20.48
C SER A 128 -4.02 -14.04 -19.68
N ILE A 129 -2.91 -13.35 -19.91
CA ILE A 129 -1.66 -13.50 -19.16
C ILE A 129 -1.84 -13.00 -17.73
N PHE A 130 -2.52 -11.87 -17.53
CA PHE A 130 -2.70 -11.24 -16.21
C PHE A 130 -3.90 -11.78 -15.44
N ALA A 131 -4.97 -12.20 -16.10
CA ALA A 131 -6.23 -12.59 -15.45
C ALA A 131 -6.07 -13.58 -14.28
N PRO A 132 -5.30 -14.68 -14.36
CA PRO A 132 -5.12 -15.59 -13.23
C PRO A 132 -4.37 -14.95 -12.04
N HIS A 133 -3.43 -14.06 -12.31
CA HIS A 133 -2.72 -13.31 -11.27
C HIS A 133 -3.62 -12.29 -10.58
N LEU A 134 -4.45 -11.58 -11.34
CA LEU A 134 -5.46 -10.66 -10.80
C LEU A 134 -6.45 -11.39 -9.88
N GLN A 135 -6.97 -12.55 -10.33
CA GLN A 135 -7.86 -13.35 -9.50
C GLN A 135 -7.20 -13.78 -8.20
N LYS A 136 -5.96 -14.28 -8.28
CA LYS A 136 -5.18 -14.64 -7.08
C LYS A 136 -5.01 -13.47 -6.12
N MET A 137 -4.71 -12.26 -6.63
CA MET A 137 -4.57 -11.06 -5.79
C MET A 137 -5.89 -10.66 -5.13
N ILE A 138 -7.02 -10.76 -5.86
CA ILE A 138 -8.36 -10.50 -5.30
C ILE A 138 -8.66 -11.47 -4.15
N ASP A 139 -8.45 -12.76 -4.38
CA ASP A 139 -8.72 -13.81 -3.39
C ASP A 139 -7.84 -13.63 -2.14
N MET A 140 -6.54 -13.41 -2.33
CA MET A 140 -5.61 -13.19 -1.21
C MET A 140 -5.88 -11.87 -0.47
N THR A 141 -6.31 -10.81 -1.17
CA THR A 141 -6.68 -9.55 -0.53
C THR A 141 -7.94 -9.73 0.33
N ALA A 142 -8.94 -10.45 -0.17
CA ALA A 142 -10.14 -10.79 0.61
C ALA A 142 -9.78 -11.66 1.84
N GLU A 143 -8.87 -12.64 1.70
CA GLU A 143 -8.40 -13.43 2.82
C GLU A 143 -7.66 -12.57 3.86
N MET A 144 -6.81 -11.62 3.42
CA MET A 144 -6.10 -10.70 4.30
C MET A 144 -7.05 -9.85 5.13
N THR A 145 -8.13 -9.32 4.54
CA THR A 145 -9.14 -8.57 5.30
C THR A 145 -9.85 -9.44 6.33
N GLY A 146 -10.01 -10.73 6.07
CA GLY A 146 -10.53 -11.69 7.05
C GLY A 146 -9.64 -11.84 8.29
N TYR A 147 -8.31 -11.68 8.15
CA TYR A 147 -7.41 -11.63 9.32
C TYR A 147 -7.45 -10.27 10.03
N THR A 148 -7.42 -9.18 9.28
CA THR A 148 -7.25 -7.83 9.84
C THR A 148 -8.54 -7.26 10.41
N ASP A 149 -9.67 -7.46 9.74
CA ASP A 149 -10.96 -6.84 10.03
C ASP A 149 -12.14 -7.82 9.84
N PRO A 150 -12.17 -8.94 10.58
CA PRO A 150 -13.10 -10.04 10.36
C PRO A 150 -14.60 -9.64 10.52
N GLU A 151 -14.86 -8.52 11.18
CA GLU A 151 -16.23 -8.03 11.41
C GLU A 151 -16.74 -7.10 10.29
N LYS A 152 -15.87 -6.74 9.33
CA LYS A 152 -16.22 -5.86 8.22
C LYS A 152 -16.44 -6.64 6.92
N GLU A 153 -17.32 -6.12 6.07
CA GLU A 153 -17.33 -6.55 4.68
C GLU A 153 -15.97 -6.25 4.01
N VAL A 154 -15.55 -7.11 3.08
CA VAL A 154 -14.21 -7.03 2.46
C VAL A 154 -13.95 -5.63 1.89
N TYR A 155 -14.90 -5.07 1.16
CA TYR A 155 -14.72 -3.76 0.51
C TYR A 155 -14.64 -2.63 1.53
N ASP A 156 -15.44 -2.65 2.59
CA ASP A 156 -15.40 -1.68 3.67
C ASP A 156 -14.09 -1.75 4.47
N ALA A 157 -13.56 -2.96 4.68
CA ALA A 157 -12.25 -3.14 5.29
C ALA A 157 -11.12 -2.54 4.44
N LEU A 158 -11.24 -2.59 3.12
CA LEU A 158 -10.29 -1.98 2.19
C LEU A 158 -10.44 -0.45 2.13
N LEU A 159 -11.66 0.07 2.11
CA LEU A 159 -11.91 1.52 2.18
C LEU A 159 -11.32 2.14 3.44
N ASP A 160 -11.50 1.51 4.60
CA ASP A 160 -10.93 1.96 5.88
C ASP A 160 -9.39 2.04 5.89
N GLN A 161 -8.70 1.32 5.01
CA GLN A 161 -7.23 1.41 4.89
C GLN A 161 -6.78 2.71 4.20
N TYR A 162 -7.58 3.24 3.28
CA TYR A 162 -7.30 4.47 2.54
C TYR A 162 -7.86 5.70 3.25
N GLU A 163 -9.09 5.59 3.75
CA GLU A 163 -9.78 6.68 4.44
C GLU A 163 -10.39 6.14 5.74
N LYS A 164 -9.74 6.46 6.86
CA LYS A 164 -10.08 5.89 8.17
C LYS A 164 -11.53 6.21 8.58
N GLY A 165 -12.32 5.15 8.82
CA GLY A 165 -13.73 5.25 9.15
C GLY A 165 -14.67 5.30 7.93
N MET A 166 -14.13 5.20 6.71
CA MET A 166 -14.95 5.14 5.49
C MET A 166 -15.55 3.76 5.31
N ASP A 167 -16.81 3.73 4.89
CA ASP A 167 -17.55 2.54 4.46
C ASP A 167 -18.35 2.80 3.16
N SER A 168 -18.86 1.75 2.57
CA SER A 168 -19.64 1.82 1.32
C SER A 168 -20.86 2.71 1.44
N ALA A 169 -21.57 2.66 2.57
CA ALA A 169 -22.78 3.44 2.77
C ALA A 169 -22.49 4.95 2.82
N THR A 170 -21.41 5.34 3.50
CA THR A 170 -20.94 6.73 3.54
C THR A 170 -20.49 7.19 2.15
N MET A 171 -19.77 6.34 1.42
CA MET A 171 -19.30 6.62 0.06
C MET A 171 -20.46 6.79 -0.92
N ASP A 172 -21.47 5.92 -0.85
CA ASP A 172 -22.67 6.00 -1.68
C ASP A 172 -23.41 7.32 -1.47
N SER A 173 -23.60 7.72 -0.22
CA SER A 173 -24.24 9.01 0.10
C SER A 173 -23.47 10.19 -0.47
N LEU A 174 -22.13 10.19 -0.31
CA LEU A 174 -21.26 11.24 -0.85
C LEU A 174 -21.36 11.31 -2.39
N PHE A 175 -21.38 10.16 -3.06
CA PHE A 175 -21.47 10.12 -4.52
C PHE A 175 -22.85 10.49 -5.05
N GLU A 176 -23.94 10.21 -4.34
CA GLU A 176 -25.27 10.68 -4.75
C GLU A 176 -25.34 12.22 -4.71
N ASP A 177 -24.83 12.85 -3.66
CA ASP A 177 -24.75 14.31 -3.56
C ASP A 177 -23.87 14.90 -4.67
N LEU A 178 -22.69 14.31 -4.88
CA LEU A 178 -21.77 14.75 -5.93
C LEU A 178 -22.37 14.62 -7.35
N LYS A 179 -23.07 13.51 -7.64
CA LYS A 179 -23.72 13.29 -8.94
C LYS A 179 -24.82 14.31 -9.19
N ALA A 180 -25.59 14.66 -8.16
CA ALA A 180 -26.68 15.64 -8.28
C ALA A 180 -26.18 17.01 -8.80
N GLU A 181 -24.99 17.42 -8.38
CA GLU A 181 -24.38 18.68 -8.82
C GLU A 181 -23.53 18.55 -10.09
N LEU A 182 -22.74 17.48 -10.18
CA LEU A 182 -21.76 17.32 -11.24
C LEU A 182 -22.38 16.94 -12.59
N ILE A 183 -23.39 16.06 -12.61
CA ILE A 183 -24.00 15.61 -13.86
C ILE A 183 -24.61 16.77 -14.66
N PRO A 184 -25.42 17.69 -14.06
CA PRO A 184 -25.92 18.84 -14.78
C PRO A 184 -24.81 19.78 -15.29
N LEU A 185 -23.72 19.92 -14.52
CA LEU A 185 -22.56 20.72 -14.94
C LEU A 185 -21.87 20.10 -16.17
N VAL A 186 -21.58 18.79 -16.13
CA VAL A 186 -21.00 18.06 -17.26
C VAL A 186 -21.87 18.16 -18.50
N GLN A 187 -23.20 18.03 -18.38
CA GLN A 187 -24.12 18.20 -19.50
C GLN A 187 -24.04 19.60 -20.13
N LYS A 188 -23.93 20.65 -19.31
CA LYS A 188 -23.75 22.05 -19.79
C LYS A 188 -22.41 22.20 -20.51
N VAL A 189 -21.34 21.62 -19.97
CA VAL A 189 -20.00 21.67 -20.61
C VAL A 189 -20.03 20.95 -21.96
N LEU A 190 -20.61 19.76 -22.03
CA LEU A 190 -20.72 18.99 -23.27
C LEU A 190 -21.58 19.69 -24.34
N ALA A 191 -22.60 20.43 -23.94
CA ALA A 191 -23.44 21.20 -24.84
C ALA A 191 -22.79 22.52 -25.32
N ALA A 192 -21.74 22.98 -24.66
CA ALA A 192 -21.01 24.18 -25.04
C ALA A 192 -20.08 23.93 -26.23
N LYS A 193 -19.67 25.03 -26.89
CA LYS A 193 -18.64 24.93 -27.95
C LYS A 193 -17.35 24.35 -27.37
N GLN A 194 -16.95 23.18 -27.89
CA GLN A 194 -15.72 22.54 -27.43
C GLN A 194 -14.50 23.25 -28.00
N PRO A 195 -13.39 23.33 -27.24
CA PRO A 195 -12.10 23.80 -27.76
C PRO A 195 -11.59 22.83 -28.85
N ASP A 196 -10.74 23.33 -29.73
CA ASP A 196 -10.04 22.49 -30.69
C ASP A 196 -8.90 21.74 -29.98
N ASP A 197 -9.13 20.47 -29.72
CA ASP A 197 -8.19 19.56 -29.07
C ASP A 197 -7.49 18.60 -30.05
N SER A 198 -7.63 18.83 -31.36
CA SER A 198 -7.08 17.98 -32.41
C SER A 198 -5.57 17.69 -32.26
N LYS A 199 -4.84 18.66 -31.66
CA LYS A 199 -3.40 18.51 -31.38
C LYS A 199 -3.06 17.47 -30.31
N PHE A 200 -4.02 17.09 -29.47
CA PHE A 200 -3.82 16.08 -28.42
C PHE A 200 -4.15 14.66 -28.91
N HIS A 201 -4.78 14.53 -30.08
CA HIS A 201 -5.18 13.24 -30.67
C HIS A 201 -4.17 12.72 -31.70
N VAL A 202 -2.99 13.28 -31.77
CA VAL A 202 -1.90 12.82 -32.65
C VAL A 202 -0.97 11.87 -31.89
N SER A 203 -0.41 10.92 -32.62
CA SER A 203 0.62 10.04 -32.04
C SER A 203 1.94 10.80 -31.90
N PHE A 204 2.51 10.78 -30.71
CA PHE A 204 3.83 11.33 -30.45
C PHE A 204 4.88 10.21 -30.41
N ASP A 205 5.99 10.41 -31.14
CA ASP A 205 7.10 9.46 -31.11
C ASP A 205 7.76 9.41 -29.72
N LYS A 206 7.91 8.20 -29.16
CA LYS A 206 8.45 8.00 -27.80
C LYS A 206 9.90 8.49 -27.67
N ASN A 207 10.70 8.43 -28.73
CA ASN A 207 12.08 8.86 -28.67
C ASN A 207 12.17 10.40 -28.68
N ALA A 208 11.29 11.06 -29.47
CA ALA A 208 11.17 12.51 -29.44
C ALA A 208 10.73 13.03 -28.06
N GLN A 209 9.82 12.33 -27.37
CA GLN A 209 9.45 12.67 -25.98
C GLN A 209 10.66 12.57 -25.04
N LYS A 210 11.46 11.50 -25.12
CA LYS A 210 12.66 11.33 -24.30
C LYS A 210 13.76 12.37 -24.55
N GLU A 211 13.80 12.96 -25.74
CA GLU A 211 14.74 14.06 -26.03
C GLU A 211 14.32 15.37 -25.39
N VAL A 212 13.01 15.61 -25.23
CA VAL A 212 12.48 16.81 -24.55
C VAL A 212 12.64 16.74 -23.03
N GLU A 213 12.69 15.54 -22.47
CA GLU A 213 12.85 15.30 -21.01
C GLU A 213 14.30 15.43 -20.52
N LYS A 214 15.30 15.55 -21.42
CA LYS A 214 16.73 15.74 -21.09
C LYS A 214 17.09 17.20 -20.94
#